data_2475da2821288f13bd1b88e16c253a53
#
_entry.id   2475da2821288f13bd1b88e16c253a53
#
_cell.length_a   1.000
_cell.length_b   1.000
_cell.length_c   1.000
_cell.angle_alpha   90.00
_cell.angle_beta   90.00
_cell.angle_gamma   90.00
#
_symmetry.space_group_name_H-M   'P 1'
#
loop_
_entity.id
_entity.type
_entity.pdbx_description
1 polymer ?
#
loop_
_entity_poly.entity_id
_entity_poly.type
_entity_poly.pdbx_seq_one_letter_code
_entity_poly.pdbx_strand_id
1 'polypeptide(L)'
;ETLQEALPLGRAVDAEQLHLTLAFLGEQPVDRVEAAHEALEAVAAPAFDLRLTGLGVFDERRPRVVWAGVAEDGPLRGLRARVLSALRGAGLAVERRRFRPHVTLARLDPLDGGGEERLARF
;
A
#
# COMPACT_ATOMS: atom_id res chain seq x y z
N GLU A 1 4.28 12.58 -18.73
CA GLU A 1 2.97 12.01 -18.40
C GLU A 1 3.11 10.90 -17.38
N THR A 2 2.33 10.93 -16.33
CA THR A 2 2.33 9.90 -15.29
C THR A 2 1.25 8.84 -15.57
N LEU A 3 1.39 7.66 -14.94
CA LEU A 3 0.37 6.63 -15.02
C LEU A 3 -0.99 7.12 -14.51
N GLN A 4 -1.01 7.96 -13.49
CA GLN A 4 -2.25 8.55 -12.97
C GLN A 4 -2.95 9.41 -14.00
N GLU A 5 -2.20 10.19 -14.76
CA GLU A 5 -2.75 11.04 -15.82
C GLU A 5 -3.32 10.22 -16.97
N ALA A 6 -2.77 9.03 -17.19
CA ALA A 6 -3.27 8.10 -18.21
C ALA A 6 -4.54 7.37 -17.79
N LEU A 7 -4.93 7.42 -16.52
CA LEU A 7 -6.10 6.73 -15.97
C LEU A 7 -7.27 7.71 -15.78
N PRO A 8 -8.17 7.84 -16.76
CA PRO A 8 -9.32 8.76 -16.64
C PRO A 8 -10.46 8.14 -15.82
N LEU A 9 -10.13 7.53 -14.66
CA LEU A 9 -11.06 6.76 -13.85
C LEU A 9 -11.14 7.33 -12.45
N GLY A 10 -12.36 7.56 -11.95
CA GLY A 10 -12.61 7.96 -10.58
C GLY A 10 -11.73 9.12 -10.13
N ARG A 11 -11.28 9.08 -8.89
CA ARG A 11 -10.36 10.09 -8.34
C ARG A 11 -8.95 9.52 -8.25
N ALA A 12 -8.03 10.12 -9.02
CA ALA A 12 -6.62 9.80 -8.93
C ALA A 12 -6.06 10.22 -7.57
N VAL A 13 -5.14 9.42 -7.05
CA VAL A 13 -4.41 9.77 -5.83
C VAL A 13 -3.30 10.74 -6.20
N ASP A 14 -3.17 11.84 -5.46
CA ASP A 14 -2.10 12.81 -5.68
C ASP A 14 -0.73 12.14 -5.54
N ALA A 15 0.24 12.55 -6.36
CA ALA A 15 1.57 11.97 -6.35
C ALA A 15 2.22 11.96 -4.96
N GLU A 16 1.98 13.01 -4.18
CA GLU A 16 2.48 13.15 -2.80
C GLU A 16 1.85 12.16 -1.82
N GLN A 17 0.69 11.61 -2.17
CA GLN A 17 -0.05 10.66 -1.35
C GLN A 17 0.20 9.20 -1.75
N LEU A 18 0.96 8.98 -2.82
CA LEU A 18 1.28 7.62 -3.25
C LEU A 18 2.14 6.93 -2.20
N HIS A 19 1.73 5.73 -1.81
CA HIS A 19 2.44 4.98 -0.78
C HIS A 19 2.15 3.49 -0.92
N LEU A 20 2.99 2.71 -0.28
CA LEU A 20 2.80 1.27 -0.16
C LEU A 20 2.72 0.93 1.33
N THR A 21 1.62 0.31 1.73
CA THR A 21 1.41 -0.07 3.12
C THR A 21 2.17 -1.36 3.46
N LEU A 22 2.97 -1.32 4.53
CA LEU A 22 3.70 -2.48 5.03
C LEU A 22 2.96 -3.19 6.17
N ALA A 23 2.24 -2.43 6.98
CA ALA A 23 1.54 -2.98 8.14
C ALA A 23 0.39 -2.06 8.56
N PHE A 24 -0.66 -2.64 9.13
CA PHE A 24 -1.77 -1.93 9.73
C PHE A 24 -1.73 -2.11 11.24
N LEU A 25 -1.77 -1.00 11.97
CA LEU A 25 -1.76 -1.03 13.42
C LEU A 25 -3.14 -0.78 14.03
N GLY A 26 -4.07 -0.25 13.23
CA GLY A 26 -5.37 0.20 13.74
C GLY A 26 -5.22 1.41 14.65
N GLU A 27 -6.26 1.71 15.41
CA GLU A 27 -6.20 2.77 16.41
C GLU A 27 -5.39 2.30 17.62
N GLN A 28 -4.46 3.13 18.06
CA GLN A 28 -3.57 2.82 19.17
C GLN A 28 -3.51 3.98 20.16
N PRO A 29 -3.41 3.69 21.46
CA PRO A 29 -3.14 4.75 22.43
C PRO A 29 -1.78 5.42 22.18
N VAL A 30 -1.61 6.63 22.67
CA VAL A 30 -0.41 7.46 22.43
C VAL A 30 0.88 6.75 22.80
N ASP A 31 0.90 6.05 23.93
CA ASP A 31 2.09 5.31 24.36
C ASP A 31 2.49 4.20 23.39
N ARG A 32 1.50 3.56 22.74
CA ARG A 32 1.77 2.54 21.72
C ARG A 32 2.26 3.16 20.42
N VAL A 33 1.75 4.33 20.04
CA VAL A 33 2.23 5.07 18.89
C VAL A 33 3.69 5.46 19.07
N GLU A 34 4.05 5.93 20.25
CA GLU A 34 5.44 6.28 20.59
C GLU A 34 6.35 5.06 20.56
N ALA A 35 5.89 3.93 21.10
CA ALA A 35 6.65 2.67 21.05
C ALA A 35 6.87 2.20 19.61
N ALA A 36 5.85 2.33 18.75
CA ALA A 36 5.97 2.00 17.34
C ALA A 36 7.00 2.89 16.65
N HIS A 37 6.95 4.19 16.91
CA HIS A 37 7.89 5.14 16.33
C HIS A 37 9.34 4.79 16.68
N GLU A 38 9.62 4.55 17.95
CA GLU A 38 10.95 4.15 18.41
C GLU A 38 11.41 2.82 17.79
N ALA A 39 10.50 1.85 17.72
CA ALA A 39 10.82 0.56 17.13
C ALA A 39 11.18 0.69 15.64
N LEU A 40 10.43 1.50 14.90
CA LEU A 40 10.65 1.72 13.48
C LEU A 40 11.95 2.48 13.21
N GLU A 41 12.32 3.41 14.07
CA GLU A 41 13.61 4.12 13.94
C GLU A 41 14.81 3.16 14.05
N ALA A 42 14.67 2.07 14.77
CA ALA A 42 15.72 1.08 14.94
C ALA A 42 15.80 0.07 13.78
N VAL A 43 14.85 0.06 12.88
CA VAL A 43 14.85 -0.87 11.73
C VAL A 43 15.92 -0.42 10.75
N ALA A 44 16.81 -1.36 10.41
CA ALA A 44 17.82 -1.14 9.38
C ALA A 44 17.59 -2.15 8.25
N ALA A 45 17.68 -1.67 7.02
CA ALA A 45 17.56 -2.51 5.84
C ALA A 45 18.36 -1.87 4.70
N PRO A 46 18.93 -2.69 3.80
CA PRO A 46 19.58 -2.13 2.61
C PRO A 46 18.56 -1.45 1.71
N ALA A 47 19.00 -0.40 1.03
CA ALA A 47 18.17 0.24 0.01
C ALA A 47 17.96 -0.73 -1.16
N PHE A 48 16.82 -0.63 -1.81
CA PHE A 48 16.51 -1.45 -2.99
C PHE A 48 15.62 -0.70 -3.94
N ASP A 49 15.57 -1.15 -5.18
CA ASP A 49 14.68 -0.59 -6.18
C ASP A 49 13.28 -1.19 -6.03
N LEU A 50 12.28 -0.33 -6.05
CA LEU A 50 10.88 -0.73 -6.05
C LEU A 50 10.35 -0.57 -7.47
N ARG A 51 9.98 -1.68 -8.11
CA ARG A 51 9.43 -1.67 -9.46
C ARG A 51 7.95 -1.96 -9.43
N LEU A 52 7.18 -1.04 -9.98
CA LEU A 52 5.75 -1.24 -10.12
C LEU A 52 5.46 -2.01 -11.40
N THR A 53 4.50 -2.91 -11.34
CA THR A 53 4.12 -3.73 -12.50
C THR A 53 2.63 -4.07 -12.44
N GLY A 54 2.01 -4.07 -13.62
CA GLY A 54 0.62 -4.47 -13.75
C GLY A 54 -0.35 -3.54 -13.04
N LEU A 55 -1.61 -3.70 -13.37
CA LEU A 55 -2.71 -2.99 -12.74
C LEU A 55 -3.75 -3.99 -12.26
N GLY A 56 -4.43 -3.66 -11.20
CA GLY A 56 -5.51 -4.47 -10.68
C GLY A 56 -6.55 -3.61 -9.98
N VAL A 57 -7.63 -4.26 -9.57
CA VAL A 57 -8.73 -3.62 -8.86
C VAL A 57 -9.08 -4.45 -7.64
N PHE A 58 -9.11 -3.81 -6.48
CA PHE A 58 -9.72 -4.41 -5.28
C PHE A 58 -11.20 -4.06 -5.29
N ASP A 59 -12.03 -5.09 -5.34
CA ASP A 59 -13.48 -4.97 -5.48
C ASP A 59 -14.22 -5.29 -4.18
N GLU A 60 -13.49 -5.69 -3.15
CA GLU A 60 -14.05 -6.09 -1.86
C GLU A 60 -14.59 -4.92 -1.04
N ARG A 61 -14.21 -3.70 -1.42
CA ARG A 61 -14.58 -2.47 -0.70
C ARG A 61 -15.12 -1.42 -1.65
N ARG A 62 -15.86 -0.48 -1.11
CA ARG A 62 -16.33 0.70 -1.85
C ARG A 62 -15.73 1.97 -1.21
N PRO A 63 -15.18 2.91 -1.98
CA PRO A 63 -15.00 2.81 -3.44
C PRO A 63 -14.00 1.70 -3.81
N ARG A 64 -14.13 1.18 -5.04
CA ARG A 64 -13.15 0.23 -5.58
C ARG A 64 -11.81 0.91 -5.76
N VAL A 65 -10.74 0.16 -5.59
CA VAL A 65 -9.38 0.68 -5.61
C VAL A 65 -8.62 0.13 -6.81
N VAL A 66 -8.09 1.03 -7.64
CA VAL A 66 -7.16 0.68 -8.71
C VAL A 66 -5.75 0.77 -8.15
N TRP A 67 -4.96 -0.25 -8.36
CA TRP A 67 -3.62 -0.34 -7.80
C TRP A 67 -2.59 -0.82 -8.83
N ALA A 68 -1.33 -0.46 -8.61
CA ALA A 68 -0.18 -1.05 -9.29
C ALA A 68 0.47 -2.07 -8.37
N GLY A 69 0.85 -3.20 -8.94
CA GLY A 69 1.56 -4.25 -8.21
C GLY A 69 3.07 -3.98 -8.13
N VAL A 70 3.78 -4.87 -7.48
CA VAL A 70 5.23 -4.77 -7.30
C VAL A 70 5.89 -6.01 -7.89
N ALA A 71 6.84 -5.78 -8.79
CA ALA A 71 7.68 -6.84 -9.37
C ALA A 71 8.85 -7.15 -8.44
N GLU A 72 9.30 -8.41 -8.44
CA GLU A 72 10.50 -8.82 -7.71
C GLU A 72 10.49 -8.35 -6.26
N ASP A 73 9.44 -8.71 -5.53
CA ASP A 73 9.14 -8.15 -4.21
C ASP A 73 9.93 -8.75 -3.04
N GLY A 74 10.95 -9.56 -3.32
CA GLY A 74 11.78 -10.18 -2.27
C GLY A 74 12.37 -9.20 -1.27
N PRO A 75 13.10 -8.15 -1.71
CA PRO A 75 13.65 -7.14 -0.80
C PRO A 75 12.56 -6.40 0.00
N LEU A 76 11.42 -6.13 -0.62
CA LEU A 76 10.29 -5.49 0.04
C LEU A 76 9.72 -6.38 1.15
N ARG A 77 9.58 -7.68 0.88
CA ARG A 77 9.11 -8.65 1.88
C ARG A 77 10.09 -8.76 3.03
N GLY A 78 11.39 -8.67 2.74
CA GLY A 78 12.43 -8.64 3.75
C GLY A 78 12.33 -7.41 4.66
N LEU A 79 12.11 -6.24 4.09
CA LEU A 79 11.86 -5.02 4.85
C LEU A 79 10.62 -5.17 5.72
N ARG A 80 9.53 -5.65 5.14
CA ARG A 80 8.29 -5.86 5.88
C ARG A 80 8.49 -6.80 7.07
N ALA A 81 9.21 -7.89 6.88
CA ALA A 81 9.47 -8.83 7.96
C ALA A 81 10.22 -8.16 9.13
N ARG A 82 11.18 -7.29 8.84
CA ARG A 82 11.90 -6.53 9.85
C ARG A 82 11.00 -5.52 10.57
N VAL A 83 10.13 -4.84 9.82
CA VAL A 83 9.16 -3.91 10.38
C VAL A 83 8.20 -4.64 11.32
N LEU A 84 7.64 -5.78 10.90
CA LEU A 84 6.73 -6.55 11.73
C LEU A 84 7.40 -7.07 13.00
N SER A 85 8.63 -7.56 12.88
CA SER A 85 9.41 -8.05 14.02
C SER A 85 9.65 -6.94 15.04
N ALA A 86 10.03 -5.74 14.57
CA ALA A 86 10.26 -4.59 15.43
C ALA A 86 8.98 -4.17 16.16
N LEU A 87 7.86 -4.08 15.44
CA LEU A 87 6.58 -3.70 16.03
C LEU A 87 6.09 -4.70 17.06
N ARG A 88 6.17 -5.98 16.76
CA ARG A 88 5.80 -7.05 17.71
C ARG A 88 6.71 -7.06 18.92
N GLY A 89 8.01 -6.84 18.72
CA GLY A 89 8.97 -6.71 19.81
C GLY A 89 8.68 -5.54 20.74
N ALA A 90 8.08 -4.48 20.23
CA ALA A 90 7.65 -3.32 21.01
C ALA A 90 6.27 -3.52 21.67
N GLY A 91 5.67 -4.69 21.54
CA GLY A 91 4.40 -5.01 22.18
C GLY A 91 3.16 -4.62 21.39
N LEU A 92 3.30 -4.33 20.10
CA LEU A 92 2.16 -4.00 19.25
C LEU A 92 1.54 -5.25 18.66
N ALA A 93 0.21 -5.31 18.69
CA ALA A 93 -0.54 -6.35 18.02
C ALA A 93 -0.74 -5.94 16.56
N VAL A 94 0.09 -6.47 15.69
CA VAL A 94 0.02 -6.17 14.26
C VAL A 94 -0.99 -7.11 13.61
N GLU A 95 -1.90 -6.54 12.81
CA GLU A 95 -2.91 -7.31 12.11
C GLU A 95 -2.26 -8.32 11.16
N ARG A 96 -2.73 -9.57 11.23
CA ARG A 96 -2.25 -10.65 10.37
C ARG A 96 -3.07 -10.67 9.08
N ARG A 97 -2.56 -10.00 8.06
CA ARG A 97 -3.14 -10.05 6.73
C ARG A 97 -2.15 -10.64 5.75
N ARG A 98 -2.66 -11.31 4.74
CA ARG A 98 -1.83 -11.70 3.61
C ARG A 98 -1.25 -10.43 2.98
N PHE A 99 0.06 -10.39 2.79
CA PHE A 99 0.71 -9.26 2.17
C PHE A 99 0.48 -9.27 0.67
N ARG A 100 -0.21 -8.25 0.20
CA ARG A 100 -0.42 -7.98 -1.23
C ARG A 100 0.19 -6.61 -1.54
N PRO A 101 1.50 -6.56 -1.87
CA PRO A 101 2.17 -5.28 -2.08
C PRO A 101 1.57 -4.54 -3.26
N HIS A 102 1.14 -3.32 -3.03
CA HIS A 102 0.51 -2.50 -4.05
C HIS A 102 0.60 -1.03 -3.70
N VAL A 103 0.53 -0.20 -4.74
CA VAL A 103 0.37 1.25 -4.61
C VAL A 103 -0.99 1.63 -5.16
N THR A 104 -1.82 2.27 -4.35
CA THR A 104 -3.14 2.74 -4.79
C THR A 104 -2.97 3.94 -5.71
N LEU A 105 -3.51 3.86 -6.92
CA LEU A 105 -3.43 4.90 -7.92
C LEU A 105 -4.69 5.74 -8.00
N ALA A 106 -5.85 5.12 -7.79
CA ALA A 106 -7.13 5.78 -7.91
C ALA A 106 -8.22 5.03 -7.14
N ARG A 107 -9.29 5.74 -6.81
CA ARG A 107 -10.50 5.16 -6.24
C ARG A 107 -11.65 5.36 -7.21
N LEU A 108 -12.32 4.25 -7.56
CA LEU A 108 -13.44 4.29 -8.49
C LEU A 108 -14.72 4.65 -7.76
N ASP A 109 -15.41 5.66 -8.29
CA ASP A 109 -16.74 6.01 -7.80
C ASP A 109 -17.69 4.83 -8.07
N PRO A 110 -18.49 4.40 -7.07
CA PRO A 110 -19.47 3.31 -7.28
C PRO A 110 -20.45 3.56 -8.42
N LEU A 111 -20.67 4.82 -8.79
CA LEU A 111 -21.59 5.20 -9.87
C LEU A 111 -20.93 5.23 -11.25
N ASP A 112 -19.64 5.04 -11.33
CA ASP A 112 -18.88 5.07 -12.60
C ASP A 112 -18.82 3.68 -13.22
N GLY A 113 -19.93 3.26 -13.85
CA GLY A 113 -20.03 1.94 -14.47
C GLY A 113 -19.13 1.75 -15.70
N GLY A 114 -18.67 2.83 -16.34
CA GLY A 114 -17.78 2.75 -17.50
C GLY A 114 -16.30 2.62 -17.15
N GLY A 115 -15.95 2.76 -15.88
CA GLY A 115 -14.57 2.77 -15.44
C GLY A 115 -13.83 1.46 -15.68
N GLU A 116 -14.49 0.34 -15.47
CA GLU A 116 -13.89 -0.99 -15.63
C GLU A 116 -13.52 -1.28 -17.08
N GLU A 117 -14.36 -0.88 -18.03
CA GLU A 117 -14.06 -1.05 -19.44
C GLU A 117 -12.83 -0.23 -19.85
N ARG A 118 -12.71 0.99 -19.35
CA ARG A 118 -11.55 1.84 -19.61
C ARG A 118 -10.28 1.22 -19.01
N LEU A 119 -10.38 0.68 -17.81
CA LEU A 119 -9.25 0.04 -17.14
C LEU A 119 -8.74 -1.17 -17.91
N ALA A 120 -9.64 -1.96 -18.51
CA ALA A 120 -9.28 -3.14 -19.28
C ALA A 120 -8.41 -2.82 -20.50
N ARG A 121 -8.32 -1.56 -20.93
CA ARG A 121 -7.49 -1.12 -22.05
C ARG A 121 -6.04 -0.81 -21.67
N PHE A 122 -5.76 -0.77 -20.40
CA PHE A 122 -4.42 -0.55 -19.89
C PHE A 122 -3.74 -1.88 -19.58
#